data_c589598f805de66b8d5d911d734d4e8c
#
_entry.id   c589598f805de66b8d5d911d734d4e8c
#
_cell.length_a   1.000
_cell.length_b   1.000
_cell.length_c   1.000
_cell.angle_alpha   90.00
_cell.angle_beta   90.00
_cell.angle_gamma   90.00
#
_symmetry.space_group_name_H-M   'P 1'
#
loop_
_entity.id
_entity.type
_entity.pdbx_description
1 polymer ?
#
loop_
_entity_poly.entity_id
_entity_poly.type
_entity_poly.pdbx_seq_one_letter_code
_entity_poly.pdbx_strand_id
1 'polypeptide(L)'
;MLRHSELGPEGFATNRKLKEMIDNRQITMAGNRHLKIYGQLSCGSGKRMKRSNRVFFPTAHDALAHGYRPCGHCMREEYLKWKSG
;
A
#
# COMPACT_ATOMS: atom_id res chain seq x y z
N MET A 1 -2.42 -8.81 -4.20
CA MET A 1 -2.64 -7.34 -4.24
C MET A 1 -4.13 -7.04 -4.16
N LEU A 2 -4.52 -6.17 -3.27
CA LEU A 2 -5.91 -5.78 -3.10
C LEU A 2 -6.09 -4.30 -3.44
N ARG A 3 -6.97 -3.98 -4.38
CA ARG A 3 -7.26 -2.60 -4.75
C ARG A 3 -8.28 -2.02 -3.77
N HIS A 4 -8.05 -0.78 -3.34
CA HIS A 4 -8.96 -0.12 -2.40
C HIS A 4 -10.40 -0.07 -2.93
N SER A 5 -10.55 0.17 -4.23
CA SER A 5 -11.87 0.20 -4.88
C SER A 5 -12.60 -1.15 -4.84
N GLU A 6 -11.89 -2.26 -4.70
CA GLU A 6 -12.47 -3.60 -4.62
C GLU A 6 -13.08 -3.91 -3.25
N LEU A 7 -12.79 -3.10 -2.23
CA LEU A 7 -13.36 -3.27 -0.90
C LEU A 7 -14.83 -2.86 -0.82
N GLY A 8 -15.32 -2.19 -1.85
CA GLY A 8 -16.70 -1.73 -1.92
C GLY A 8 -16.80 -0.21 -2.00
N PRO A 9 -18.01 0.34 -1.98
CA PRO A 9 -18.21 1.78 -2.05
C PRO A 9 -17.65 2.49 -0.83
N GLU A 10 -17.32 3.75 -0.99
CA GLU A 10 -16.82 4.59 0.09
C GLU A 10 -17.85 4.69 1.21
N GLY A 11 -17.41 4.55 2.48
CA GLY A 11 -18.31 4.63 3.62
C GLY A 11 -17.80 3.88 4.84
N PHE A 12 -18.60 3.89 5.91
CA PHE A 12 -18.24 3.29 7.19
C PHE A 12 -17.94 1.79 7.12
N ALA A 13 -18.78 1.03 6.41
CA ALA A 13 -18.61 -0.42 6.31
C ALA A 13 -17.30 -0.79 5.64
N THR A 14 -16.93 -0.09 4.57
CA THR A 14 -15.68 -0.30 3.85
C THR A 14 -14.48 0.09 4.71
N ASN A 15 -14.56 1.23 5.41
CA ASN A 15 -13.49 1.69 6.28
C ASN A 15 -13.28 0.75 7.46
N ARG A 16 -14.36 0.20 8.03
CA ARG A 16 -14.29 -0.78 9.12
C ARG A 16 -13.62 -2.07 8.63
N LYS A 17 -14.00 -2.55 7.46
CA LYS A 17 -13.42 -3.75 6.87
C LYS A 17 -11.92 -3.58 6.64
N LEU A 18 -11.51 -2.44 6.10
CA LEU A 18 -10.10 -2.13 5.88
C LEU A 18 -9.34 -2.10 7.21
N LYS A 19 -9.90 -1.47 8.24
CA LYS A 19 -9.28 -1.42 9.56
C LYS A 19 -9.10 -2.81 10.16
N GLU A 20 -10.10 -3.67 10.04
CA GLU A 20 -10.00 -5.06 10.52
C GLU A 20 -8.88 -5.81 9.82
N MET A 21 -8.74 -5.66 8.50
CA MET A 21 -7.68 -6.30 7.75
C MET A 21 -6.30 -5.80 8.17
N ILE A 22 -6.17 -4.51 8.46
CA ILE A 22 -4.93 -3.93 8.97
C ILE A 22 -4.61 -4.45 10.37
N ASP A 23 -5.60 -4.46 11.26
CA ASP A 23 -5.43 -4.93 12.64
C ASP A 23 -5.07 -6.41 12.69
N ASN A 24 -5.63 -7.21 11.78
CA ASN A 24 -5.34 -8.64 11.68
C ASN A 24 -4.07 -8.94 10.86
N ARG A 25 -3.37 -7.90 10.43
CA ARG A 25 -2.14 -8.00 9.63
C ARG A 25 -2.33 -8.71 8.30
N GLN A 26 -3.52 -8.71 7.78
CA GLN A 26 -3.79 -9.20 6.43
C GLN A 26 -3.28 -8.21 5.38
N ILE A 27 -3.12 -6.95 5.78
CA ILE A 27 -2.56 -5.87 4.99
C ILE A 27 -1.53 -5.15 5.85
N THR A 28 -0.29 -5.06 5.38
CA THR A 28 0.76 -4.33 6.11
C THR A 28 1.36 -3.19 5.29
N MET A 29 1.14 -3.18 3.98
CA MET A 29 1.68 -2.15 3.07
C MET A 29 0.60 -1.60 2.16
N ALA A 30 0.78 -0.36 1.75
CA ALA A 30 -0.09 0.28 0.76
C ALA A 30 0.76 0.76 -0.42
N GLY A 31 0.14 0.92 -1.58
CA GLY A 31 0.86 1.36 -2.75
C GLY A 31 0.03 2.23 -3.67
N ASN A 32 0.72 2.88 -4.61
CA ASN A 32 0.14 3.66 -5.68
C ASN A 32 0.21 2.83 -6.96
N ARG A 33 -0.93 2.37 -7.44
CA ARG A 33 -1.03 1.53 -8.63
C ARG A 33 -0.48 2.22 -9.88
N HIS A 34 -0.69 3.52 -9.97
CA HIS A 34 -0.27 4.30 -11.13
C HIS A 34 1.25 4.47 -11.20
N LEU A 35 1.87 4.78 -10.06
CA LEU A 35 3.31 5.00 -9.98
C LEU A 35 4.10 3.73 -9.68
N LYS A 36 3.44 2.64 -9.29
CA LYS A 36 4.08 1.38 -8.90
C LYS A 36 5.03 1.57 -7.72
N ILE A 37 4.61 2.35 -6.73
CA ILE A 37 5.36 2.59 -5.50
C ILE A 37 4.56 2.03 -4.33
N TYR A 38 5.22 1.30 -3.42
CA TYR A 38 4.60 0.83 -2.19
C TYR A 38 5.30 1.44 -0.98
N GLY A 39 4.61 1.53 0.13
CA GLY A 39 5.17 2.06 1.37
C GLY A 39 4.32 1.69 2.57
N GLN A 40 4.67 2.29 3.72
CA GLN A 40 3.96 2.07 4.97
C GLN A 40 2.54 2.64 4.89
N LEU A 41 1.61 2.00 5.60
CA LEU A 41 0.22 2.45 5.67
C LEU A 41 0.10 3.87 6.23
N SER A 42 1.03 4.26 7.10
CA SER A 42 1.06 5.58 7.72
C SER A 42 1.77 6.66 6.90
N CYS A 43 2.26 6.32 5.71
CA CYS A 43 2.97 7.29 4.87
C CYS A 43 2.06 8.46 4.49
N GLY A 44 2.49 9.69 4.78
CA GLY A 44 1.73 10.89 4.48
C GLY A 44 1.41 11.07 3.00
N SER A 45 2.34 10.69 2.13
CA SER A 45 2.14 10.73 0.68
C SER A 45 1.03 9.79 0.24
N GLY A 46 0.95 8.61 0.88
CA GLY A 46 -0.09 7.64 0.59
C GLY A 46 -1.48 8.11 1.00
N LYS A 47 -1.58 8.91 2.06
CA LYS A 47 -2.86 9.41 2.56
C LYS A 47 -3.53 10.40 1.61
N ARG A 48 -2.75 11.07 0.76
CA ARG A 48 -3.25 12.02 -0.22
C ARG A 48 -3.64 11.37 -1.54
N MET A 49 -3.38 10.10 -1.67
CA MET A 49 -3.62 9.35 -2.89
C MET A 49 -5.12 9.13 -3.11
N LYS A 50 -5.53 9.22 -4.37
CA LYS A 50 -6.91 8.90 -4.73
C LYS A 50 -7.19 7.42 -4.44
N ARG A 51 -8.39 7.14 -3.94
CA ARG A 51 -8.82 5.78 -3.63
C ARG A 51 -8.67 4.83 -4.82
N SER A 52 -8.95 5.29 -6.02
CA SER A 52 -8.83 4.49 -7.24
C SER A 52 -7.41 4.08 -7.57
N ASN A 53 -6.41 4.81 -7.05
CA ASN A 53 -4.99 4.50 -7.28
C ASN A 53 -4.37 3.71 -6.13
N ARG A 54 -5.10 3.55 -5.01
CA ARG A 54 -4.57 2.87 -3.83
C ARG A 54 -4.74 1.37 -3.93
N VAL A 55 -3.66 0.66 -3.61
CA VAL A 55 -3.65 -0.80 -3.49
C VAL A 55 -3.04 -1.19 -2.16
N PHE A 56 -3.29 -2.41 -1.72
CA PHE A 56 -2.78 -2.92 -0.45
C PHE A 56 -2.07 -4.25 -0.69
N PHE A 57 -1.06 -4.51 0.14
CA PHE A 57 -0.29 -5.74 0.07
C PHE A 57 -0.18 -6.36 1.47
N PRO A 58 -0.23 -7.70 1.56
CA PRO A 58 0.03 -8.38 2.84
C PRO A 58 1.43 -8.13 3.37
N THR A 59 2.43 -8.09 2.47
CA THR A 59 3.84 -7.92 2.85
C THR A 59 4.56 -7.08 1.80
N ALA A 60 5.75 -6.57 2.19
CA ALA A 60 6.63 -5.88 1.26
C ALA A 60 7.10 -6.81 0.12
N HIS A 61 7.35 -8.08 0.46
CA HIS A 61 7.74 -9.09 -0.52
C HIS A 61 6.68 -9.24 -1.61
N ASP A 62 5.42 -9.27 -1.22
CA ASP A 62 4.30 -9.37 -2.15
C ASP A 62 4.23 -8.16 -3.09
N ALA A 63 4.47 -6.97 -2.55
CA ALA A 63 4.51 -5.74 -3.34
C ALA A 63 5.62 -5.78 -4.39
N LEU A 64 6.82 -6.22 -3.99
CA LEU A 64 7.95 -6.36 -4.91
C LEU A 64 7.65 -7.39 -6.00
N ALA A 65 6.98 -8.48 -5.64
CA ALA A 65 6.59 -9.51 -6.60
C ALA A 65 5.62 -8.98 -7.67
N HIS A 66 4.85 -7.95 -7.34
CA HIS A 66 3.93 -7.30 -8.28
C HIS A 66 4.57 -6.14 -9.06
N GLY A 67 5.89 -5.96 -8.94
CA GLY A 67 6.63 -4.94 -9.66
C GLY A 67 6.58 -3.55 -9.05
N TYR A 68 6.21 -3.44 -7.78
CA TYR A 68 6.22 -2.17 -7.07
C TYR A 68 7.57 -1.94 -6.42
N ARG A 69 8.02 -0.69 -6.37
CA ARG A 69 9.28 -0.30 -5.71
C ARG A 69 9.00 0.33 -4.36
N PRO A 70 9.95 0.26 -3.41
CA PRO A 70 9.79 0.90 -2.12
C PRO A 70 9.70 2.43 -2.25
N CYS A 71 8.90 3.03 -1.38
CA CYS A 71 8.79 4.48 -1.31
C CYS A 71 10.09 5.09 -0.75
N GLY A 72 10.68 6.03 -1.48
CA GLY A 72 11.90 6.69 -1.05
C GLY A 72 11.72 7.63 0.14
N HIS A 73 10.48 7.93 0.51
CA HIS A 73 10.15 8.82 1.62
C HIS A 73 10.01 8.06 2.95
N CYS A 74 9.17 7.04 3.01
CA CYS A 74 8.90 6.31 4.25
C CYS A 74 9.69 5.01 4.38
N MET A 75 10.27 4.52 3.29
CA MET A 75 11.06 3.28 3.27
C MET A 75 12.41 3.51 2.59
N ARG A 76 13.13 4.51 3.08
CA ARG A 76 14.37 4.97 2.48
C ARG A 76 15.43 3.87 2.36
N GLU A 77 15.63 3.07 3.42
CA GLU A 77 16.62 2.01 3.41
C GLU A 77 16.31 0.95 2.35
N GLU A 78 15.06 0.52 2.30
CA GLU A 78 14.59 -0.45 1.32
C GLU A 78 14.69 0.11 -0.10
N TYR A 79 14.39 1.39 -0.26
CA TYR A 79 14.52 2.06 -1.54
C TYR A 79 15.96 2.08 -2.03
N LEU A 80 16.91 2.40 -1.14
CA LEU A 80 18.33 2.43 -1.49
C LEU A 80 18.84 1.03 -1.86
N LYS A 81 18.41 0.00 -1.14
CA LYS A 81 18.75 -1.39 -1.46
C LYS A 81 18.16 -1.80 -2.80
N TRP A 82 16.93 -1.43 -3.07
CA TRP A 82 16.26 -1.73 -4.34
C TRP A 82 16.97 -1.03 -5.49
N LYS A 83 17.34 0.22 -5.31
CA LYS A 83 18.01 1.04 -6.33
C LYS A 83 19.41 0.52 -6.66
N SER A 84 20.14 0.03 -5.65
CA SER A 84 21.51 -0.48 -5.83
C SER A 84 21.56 -1.94 -6.27
N GLY A 85 20.48 -2.65 -6.10
CA GLY A 85 20.36 -4.04 -6.51
C GLY A 85 19.76 -4.13 -7.88
#